data_649c3a91af539470b4b44bb0fee3e106
#
_entry.id   649c3a91af539470b4b44bb0fee3e106
#
_cell.length_a   1.000
_cell.length_b   1.000
_cell.length_c   1.000
_cell.angle_alpha   90.00
_cell.angle_beta   90.00
_cell.angle_gamma   90.00
#
_symmetry.space_group_name_H-M   'P 1'
#
loop_
_entity.id
_entity.type
_entity.pdbx_description
1 polymer ?
#
loop_
_entity_poly.entity_id
_entity_poly.type
_entity_poly.pdbx_seq_one_letter_code
_entity_poly.pdbx_strand_id
1 'polypeptide(L)'
;VANVPVFAKLSPNVTDIVSIAKGAEQGGADGITAINTLIGMAVDWRKRKPILGRGIGGLSGPAIKPVALRMVHEISRAVRIPVIGVGGARTAEDVLEFVCAGASAVEVGTAAFVDPAVLVGVVEDLARLLAGANTSIAELRGSLAAPIAAQAGHATAQAACPAPQRGAEGAASR
;
A
#
# COMPACT_ATOMS: atom_id res chain seq x y z
N VAL A 1 4.39 -6.92 29.43
CA VAL A 1 5.12 -5.94 28.62
C VAL A 1 6.28 -6.70 28.00
N ALA A 2 6.42 -6.68 26.67
CA ALA A 2 7.52 -7.35 25.98
C ALA A 2 8.83 -6.59 26.27
N ASN A 3 9.91 -7.35 26.51
CA ASN A 3 11.26 -6.78 26.69
C ASN A 3 12.03 -6.72 25.35
N VAL A 4 11.31 -6.78 24.22
CA VAL A 4 11.84 -6.71 22.86
C VAL A 4 11.02 -5.69 22.06
N PRO A 5 11.61 -5.06 21.02
CA PRO A 5 10.87 -4.14 20.15
C PRO A 5 9.66 -4.80 19.52
N VAL A 6 8.53 -4.10 19.53
CA VAL A 6 7.25 -4.56 18.97
C VAL A 6 6.85 -3.68 17.80
N PHE A 7 6.72 -4.28 16.61
CA PHE A 7 6.25 -3.60 15.41
C PHE A 7 4.81 -3.98 15.10
N ALA A 8 3.94 -2.97 14.96
CA ALA A 8 2.54 -3.17 14.58
C ALA A 8 2.41 -3.25 13.06
N LYS A 9 2.00 -4.41 12.52
CA LYS A 9 1.76 -4.57 11.08
C LYS A 9 0.32 -4.23 10.73
N LEU A 10 0.12 -3.16 9.95
CA LEU A 10 -1.19 -2.59 9.67
C LEU A 10 -1.84 -3.18 8.43
N SER A 11 -3.17 -3.41 8.54
CA SER A 11 -4.00 -3.80 7.40
C SER A 11 -4.37 -2.57 6.56
N PRO A 12 -4.28 -2.66 5.22
CA PRO A 12 -4.76 -1.60 4.32
C PRO A 12 -6.28 -1.60 4.14
N ASN A 13 -6.97 -2.62 4.66
CA ASN A 13 -8.41 -2.82 4.44
C ASN A 13 -9.24 -2.00 5.44
N VAL A 14 -8.95 -0.71 5.52
CA VAL A 14 -9.55 0.24 6.45
C VAL A 14 -9.74 1.58 5.75
N THR A 15 -10.66 2.38 6.26
CA THR A 15 -10.94 3.72 5.71
C THR A 15 -9.87 4.73 6.09
N ASP A 16 -9.39 4.69 7.34
CA ASP A 16 -8.38 5.61 7.88
C ASP A 16 -7.26 4.81 8.57
N ILE A 17 -6.16 4.60 7.85
CA ILE A 17 -5.00 3.89 8.36
C ILE A 17 -4.18 4.76 9.33
N VAL A 18 -4.27 6.08 9.22
CA VAL A 18 -3.53 7.02 10.06
C VAL A 18 -4.03 6.96 11.50
N SER A 19 -5.35 6.87 11.70
CA SER A 19 -5.93 6.74 13.04
C SER A 19 -5.45 5.46 13.73
N ILE A 20 -5.36 4.35 12.98
CA ILE A 20 -4.86 3.06 13.48
C ILE A 20 -3.37 3.14 13.81
N ALA A 21 -2.57 3.79 12.97
CA ALA A 21 -1.14 4.01 13.19
C ALA A 21 -0.88 4.81 14.48
N LYS A 22 -1.62 5.90 14.68
CA LYS A 22 -1.56 6.69 15.92
C LYS A 22 -1.98 5.87 17.15
N GLY A 23 -3.01 5.04 17.01
CA GLY A 23 -3.43 4.13 18.08
C GLY A 23 -2.35 3.12 18.45
N ALA A 24 -1.63 2.57 17.46
CA ALA A 24 -0.50 1.66 17.69
C ALA A 24 0.65 2.36 18.43
N GLU A 25 1.02 3.58 18.00
CA GLU A 25 2.03 4.39 18.67
C GLU A 25 1.64 4.70 20.11
N GLN A 26 0.42 5.15 20.36
CA GLN A 26 -0.12 5.41 21.70
C GLN A 26 -0.17 4.16 22.58
N GLY A 27 -0.39 3.00 21.97
CA GLY A 27 -0.35 1.69 22.62
C GLY A 27 1.07 1.18 22.95
N GLY A 28 2.11 1.94 22.59
CA GLY A 28 3.51 1.63 22.91
C GLY A 28 4.19 0.73 21.86
N ALA A 29 3.75 0.74 20.61
CA ALA A 29 4.51 0.11 19.54
C ALA A 29 5.82 0.85 19.29
N ASP A 30 6.91 0.11 19.05
CA ASP A 30 8.24 0.65 18.76
C ASP A 30 8.42 1.02 17.28
N GLY A 31 7.54 0.53 16.43
CA GLY A 31 7.50 0.84 15.00
C GLY A 31 6.23 0.31 14.32
N ILE A 32 6.08 0.67 13.07
CA ILE A 32 4.94 0.26 12.24
C ILE A 32 5.46 -0.41 10.97
N THR A 33 4.86 -1.54 10.59
CA THR A 33 5.03 -2.13 9.26
C THR A 33 3.75 -1.87 8.45
N ALA A 34 3.86 -1.20 7.34
CA ALA A 34 2.75 -0.87 6.44
C ALA A 34 3.11 -1.23 4.99
N ILE A 35 2.32 -2.10 4.36
CA ILE A 35 0.99 -2.59 4.68
C ILE A 35 0.89 -4.12 4.59
N ASN A 36 -0.14 -4.71 5.18
CA ASN A 36 -0.53 -6.07 4.86
C ASN A 36 -1.19 -6.12 3.46
N THR A 37 -1.61 -7.30 3.00
CA THR A 37 -2.27 -7.50 1.70
C THR A 37 -3.66 -6.86 1.64
N LEU A 38 -4.06 -6.44 0.44
CA LEU A 38 -5.44 -6.04 0.16
C LEU A 38 -6.32 -7.29 0.02
N ILE A 39 -7.55 -7.22 0.51
CA ILE A 39 -8.51 -8.32 0.32
C ILE A 39 -8.98 -8.32 -1.12
N GLY A 40 -8.89 -9.48 -1.76
CA GLY A 40 -9.31 -9.71 -3.13
C GLY A 40 -10.01 -11.04 -3.32
N MET A 41 -10.53 -11.26 -4.52
CA MET A 41 -11.20 -12.50 -4.92
C MET A 41 -10.82 -12.87 -6.35
N ALA A 42 -10.71 -14.17 -6.64
CA ALA A 42 -10.64 -14.70 -7.99
C ALA A 42 -11.80 -15.68 -8.23
N VAL A 43 -12.42 -15.59 -9.40
CA VAL A 43 -13.65 -16.34 -9.73
C VAL A 43 -13.42 -17.23 -10.94
N ASP A 44 -13.76 -18.51 -10.81
CA ASP A 44 -13.96 -19.42 -11.95
C ASP A 44 -15.40 -19.23 -12.46
N TRP A 45 -15.56 -18.46 -13.52
CA TRP A 45 -16.88 -18.13 -14.07
C TRP A 45 -17.58 -19.36 -14.69
N ARG A 46 -16.80 -20.35 -15.18
CA ARG A 46 -17.36 -21.58 -15.75
C ARG A 46 -17.97 -22.45 -14.65
N LYS A 47 -17.28 -22.57 -13.51
CA LYS A 47 -17.77 -23.32 -12.36
C LYS A 47 -18.65 -22.51 -11.44
N ARG A 48 -18.78 -21.19 -11.70
CA ARG A 48 -19.54 -20.22 -10.90
C ARG A 48 -19.19 -20.26 -9.40
N LYS A 49 -17.87 -20.33 -9.09
CA LYS A 49 -17.38 -20.39 -7.70
C LYS A 49 -16.03 -19.65 -7.55
N PRO A 50 -15.70 -19.25 -6.34
CA PRO A 50 -14.37 -18.72 -6.06
C PRO A 50 -13.28 -19.75 -6.37
N ILE A 51 -12.11 -19.27 -6.83
CA ILE A 51 -10.92 -20.12 -7.04
C ILE A 51 -10.27 -20.43 -5.71
N LEU A 52 -10.23 -19.44 -4.80
CA LEU A 52 -9.62 -19.59 -3.47
C LEU A 52 -10.54 -20.38 -2.53
N GLY A 53 -9.99 -21.31 -1.78
CA GLY A 53 -10.76 -22.19 -0.90
C GLY A 53 -11.58 -21.46 0.19
N ARG A 54 -11.13 -20.27 0.64
CA ARG A 54 -11.86 -19.41 1.59
C ARG A 54 -12.74 -18.36 0.91
N GLY A 55 -12.88 -18.38 -0.42
CA GLY A 55 -13.61 -17.40 -1.20
C GLY A 55 -12.82 -16.12 -1.48
N ILE A 56 -12.09 -15.60 -0.50
CA ILE A 56 -11.27 -14.40 -0.60
C ILE A 56 -9.83 -14.69 -0.20
N GLY A 57 -8.91 -13.79 -0.56
CA GLY A 57 -7.49 -13.89 -0.20
C GLY A 57 -6.78 -12.56 -0.30
N GLY A 58 -5.50 -12.55 0.06
CA GLY A 58 -4.67 -11.36 0.01
C GLY A 58 -4.12 -11.12 -1.39
N LEU A 59 -4.39 -9.94 -1.95
CA LEU A 59 -3.72 -9.43 -3.13
C LEU A 59 -2.40 -8.81 -2.72
N SER A 60 -1.30 -9.25 -3.34
CA SER A 60 0.05 -8.76 -3.13
C SER A 60 0.78 -8.54 -4.46
N GLY A 61 2.04 -8.13 -4.42
CA GLY A 61 2.87 -7.89 -5.59
C GLY A 61 2.73 -6.47 -6.15
N PRO A 62 3.29 -6.18 -7.34
CA PRO A 62 3.44 -4.82 -7.86
C PRO A 62 2.15 -4.02 -7.97
N ALA A 63 1.01 -4.69 -8.17
CA ALA A 63 -0.28 -4.03 -8.30
C ALA A 63 -0.70 -3.22 -7.05
N ILE A 64 -0.21 -3.59 -5.85
CA ILE A 64 -0.55 -2.88 -4.62
C ILE A 64 0.43 -1.77 -4.26
N LYS A 65 1.57 -1.63 -4.97
CA LYS A 65 2.62 -0.64 -4.65
C LYS A 65 2.07 0.79 -4.52
N PRO A 66 1.24 1.32 -5.43
CA PRO A 66 0.71 2.68 -5.30
C PRO A 66 -0.11 2.90 -4.03
N VAL A 67 -0.85 1.88 -3.59
CA VAL A 67 -1.64 1.94 -2.35
C VAL A 67 -0.70 1.92 -1.14
N ALA A 68 0.31 1.04 -1.15
CA ALA A 68 1.29 0.95 -0.09
C ALA A 68 2.09 2.24 0.07
N LEU A 69 2.58 2.84 -1.04
CA LEU A 69 3.30 4.11 -1.04
C LEU A 69 2.48 5.24 -0.42
N ARG A 70 1.22 5.40 -0.84
CA ARG A 70 0.31 6.40 -0.27
C ARG A 70 0.16 6.22 1.24
N MET A 71 -0.13 5.00 1.69
CA MET A 71 -0.33 4.72 3.11
C MET A 71 0.93 4.93 3.94
N VAL A 72 2.11 4.49 3.44
CA VAL A 72 3.39 4.75 4.11
C VAL A 72 3.65 6.25 4.23
N HIS A 73 3.40 7.02 3.16
CA HIS A 73 3.54 8.47 3.19
C HIS A 73 2.64 9.14 4.23
N GLU A 74 1.36 8.76 4.27
CA GLU A 74 0.40 9.31 5.24
C GLU A 74 0.78 8.96 6.69
N ILE A 75 1.17 7.70 6.94
CA ILE A 75 1.57 7.23 8.27
C ILE A 75 2.85 7.92 8.74
N SER A 76 3.90 7.94 7.90
CA SER A 76 5.21 8.50 8.26
C SER A 76 5.15 9.98 8.66
N ARG A 77 4.16 10.72 8.16
CA ARG A 77 3.91 12.12 8.54
C ARG A 77 3.07 12.28 9.81
N ALA A 78 2.44 11.21 10.27
CA ALA A 78 1.46 11.25 11.35
C ALA A 78 1.97 10.65 12.67
N VAL A 79 3.02 9.84 12.63
CA VAL A 79 3.64 9.19 13.78
C VAL A 79 5.11 9.56 13.89
N ARG A 80 5.71 9.35 15.08
CA ARG A 80 7.13 9.61 15.35
C ARG A 80 7.98 8.34 15.33
N ILE A 81 7.36 7.19 15.52
CA ILE A 81 8.03 5.88 15.49
C ILE A 81 8.36 5.48 14.03
N PRO A 82 9.42 4.68 13.82
CA PRO A 82 9.83 4.28 12.48
C PRO A 82 8.75 3.51 11.73
N VAL A 83 8.67 3.73 10.42
CA VAL A 83 7.75 3.04 9.53
C VAL A 83 8.55 2.17 8.56
N ILE A 84 8.22 0.87 8.52
CA ILE A 84 8.74 -0.07 7.55
C ILE A 84 7.73 -0.18 6.41
N GLY A 85 8.15 0.16 5.19
CA GLY A 85 7.30 0.06 4.00
C GLY A 85 7.29 -1.36 3.44
N VAL A 86 6.11 -1.88 3.11
CA VAL A 86 5.95 -3.17 2.43
C VAL A 86 4.73 -3.17 1.53
N GLY A 87 4.88 -3.71 0.33
CA GLY A 87 3.79 -3.88 -0.62
C GLY A 87 4.21 -3.59 -2.06
N GLY A 88 4.57 -4.62 -2.80
CA GLY A 88 4.84 -4.56 -4.22
C GLY A 88 6.23 -4.09 -4.66
N ALA A 89 7.16 -3.85 -3.74
CA ALA A 89 8.54 -3.54 -4.07
C ALA A 89 9.25 -4.74 -4.71
N ARG A 90 10.01 -4.50 -5.81
CA ARG A 90 10.78 -5.50 -6.57
C ARG A 90 12.15 -4.99 -7.00
N THR A 91 12.32 -3.69 -7.15
CA THR A 91 13.54 -3.06 -7.70
C THR A 91 14.12 -2.07 -6.69
N ALA A 92 15.34 -1.63 -6.94
CA ALA A 92 15.99 -0.59 -6.14
C ALA A 92 15.21 0.74 -6.20
N GLU A 93 14.66 1.08 -7.38
CA GLU A 93 13.81 2.26 -7.53
C GLU A 93 12.56 2.17 -6.65
N ASP A 94 11.90 0.98 -6.61
CA ASP A 94 10.76 0.79 -5.72
C ASP A 94 11.14 1.05 -4.26
N VAL A 95 12.33 0.58 -3.83
CA VAL A 95 12.84 0.85 -2.47
C VAL A 95 13.05 2.34 -2.25
N LEU A 96 13.65 3.06 -3.20
CA LEU A 96 13.85 4.50 -3.11
C LEU A 96 12.53 5.28 -3.06
N GLU A 97 11.51 4.84 -3.80
CA GLU A 97 10.17 5.43 -3.73
C GLU A 97 9.57 5.33 -2.31
N PHE A 98 9.69 4.15 -1.65
CA PHE A 98 9.26 3.98 -0.27
C PHE A 98 10.06 4.84 0.70
N VAL A 99 11.36 4.93 0.53
CA VAL A 99 12.25 5.80 1.33
C VAL A 99 11.83 7.26 1.17
N CYS A 100 11.66 7.74 -0.05
CA CYS A 100 11.17 9.10 -0.31
C CYS A 100 9.79 9.34 0.34
N ALA A 101 8.90 8.34 0.34
CA ALA A 101 7.61 8.41 1.02
C ALA A 101 7.71 8.46 2.55
N GLY A 102 8.89 8.20 3.13
CA GLY A 102 9.17 8.30 4.56
C GLY A 102 9.46 6.98 5.26
N ALA A 103 9.56 5.88 4.53
CA ALA A 103 9.93 4.59 5.12
C ALA A 103 11.36 4.63 5.67
N SER A 104 11.56 4.05 6.85
CA SER A 104 12.88 3.86 7.48
C SER A 104 13.57 2.58 6.99
N ALA A 105 12.80 1.61 6.54
CA ALA A 105 13.24 0.36 5.92
C ALA A 105 12.15 -0.12 4.94
N VAL A 106 12.49 -1.07 4.06
CA VAL A 106 11.55 -1.65 3.09
C VAL A 106 11.64 -3.17 3.13
N GLU A 107 10.49 -3.83 3.23
CA GLU A 107 10.38 -5.28 3.11
C GLU A 107 9.98 -5.67 1.68
N VAL A 108 10.62 -6.71 1.16
CA VAL A 108 10.29 -7.32 -0.13
C VAL A 108 9.74 -8.72 0.11
N GLY A 109 8.46 -8.93 -0.20
CA GLY A 109 7.76 -10.20 0.01
C GLY A 109 7.57 -10.97 -1.29
N THR A 110 6.52 -10.67 -2.03
CA THR A 110 6.08 -11.44 -3.22
C THR A 110 7.17 -11.61 -4.26
N ALA A 111 8.03 -10.62 -4.49
CA ALA A 111 9.11 -10.73 -5.45
C ALA A 111 10.12 -11.83 -5.09
N ALA A 112 10.40 -12.03 -3.80
CA ALA A 112 11.29 -13.09 -3.33
C ALA A 112 10.70 -14.50 -3.51
N PHE A 113 9.38 -14.66 -3.62
CA PHE A 113 8.77 -15.94 -4.00
C PHE A 113 8.90 -16.23 -5.50
N VAL A 114 8.98 -15.19 -6.33
CA VAL A 114 9.17 -15.33 -7.79
C VAL A 114 10.65 -15.57 -8.10
N ASP A 115 11.53 -14.79 -7.47
CA ASP A 115 12.98 -14.90 -7.57
C ASP A 115 13.62 -14.75 -6.18
N PRO A 116 14.07 -15.86 -5.56
CA PRO A 116 14.72 -15.79 -4.26
C PRO A 116 16.01 -14.95 -4.21
N ALA A 117 16.67 -14.73 -5.36
CA ALA A 117 17.90 -13.95 -5.46
C ALA A 117 17.62 -12.43 -5.64
N VAL A 118 16.37 -12.02 -5.84
CA VAL A 118 16.01 -10.62 -6.15
C VAL A 118 16.59 -9.62 -5.16
N LEU A 119 16.67 -9.98 -3.87
CA LEU A 119 17.18 -9.07 -2.84
C LEU A 119 18.65 -8.70 -3.02
N VAL A 120 19.47 -9.62 -3.54
CA VAL A 120 20.89 -9.36 -3.82
C VAL A 120 21.00 -8.29 -4.90
N GLY A 121 20.29 -8.47 -6.03
CA GLY A 121 20.25 -7.50 -7.11
C GLY A 121 19.72 -6.14 -6.66
N VAL A 122 18.65 -6.12 -5.86
CA VAL A 122 18.08 -4.87 -5.31
C VAL A 122 19.12 -4.10 -4.48
N VAL A 123 19.89 -4.78 -3.62
CA VAL A 123 20.91 -4.12 -2.79
C VAL A 123 22.07 -3.57 -3.63
N GLU A 124 22.54 -4.34 -4.62
CA GLU A 124 23.62 -3.92 -5.53
C GLU A 124 23.18 -2.71 -6.39
N ASP A 125 21.96 -2.76 -6.94
CA ASP A 125 21.39 -1.68 -7.73
C ASP A 125 21.15 -0.43 -6.90
N LEU A 126 20.68 -0.58 -5.66
CA LEU A 126 20.50 0.52 -4.73
C LEU A 126 21.81 1.27 -4.47
N ALA A 127 22.90 0.53 -4.21
CA ALA A 127 24.22 1.14 -4.03
C ALA A 127 24.67 1.90 -5.26
N ARG A 128 24.46 1.34 -6.47
CA ARG A 128 24.80 2.01 -7.74
C ARG A 128 23.98 3.28 -7.99
N LEU A 129 22.67 3.23 -7.74
CA LEU A 129 21.78 4.37 -7.92
C LEU A 129 22.13 5.53 -6.98
N LEU A 130 22.37 5.23 -5.70
CA LEU A 130 22.75 6.24 -4.70
C LEU A 130 24.08 6.89 -5.05
N ALA A 131 25.10 6.10 -5.44
CA ALA A 131 26.39 6.61 -5.87
C ALA A 131 26.27 7.48 -7.14
N GLY A 132 25.50 7.03 -8.14
CA GLY A 132 25.27 7.78 -9.39
C GLY A 132 24.52 9.10 -9.17
N ALA A 133 23.62 9.15 -8.19
CA ALA A 133 22.88 10.35 -7.83
C ALA A 133 23.62 11.24 -6.80
N ASN A 134 24.77 10.81 -6.30
CA ASN A 134 25.53 11.50 -5.25
C ASN A 134 24.65 11.86 -4.02
N THR A 135 23.87 10.90 -3.55
CA THR A 135 22.93 11.07 -2.43
C THR A 135 22.95 9.85 -1.50
N SER A 136 22.24 9.94 -0.40
CA SER A 136 22.13 8.89 0.63
C SER A 136 20.68 8.56 0.97
N ILE A 137 20.45 7.39 1.55
CA ILE A 137 19.15 7.00 2.09
C ILE A 137 18.65 8.02 3.13
N ALA A 138 19.55 8.56 3.95
CA ALA A 138 19.20 9.53 4.98
C ALA A 138 18.67 10.84 4.39
N GLU A 139 19.26 11.31 3.28
CA GLU A 139 18.81 12.51 2.56
C GLU A 139 17.49 12.29 1.83
N LEU A 140 17.30 11.10 1.27
CA LEU A 140 16.08 10.77 0.53
C LEU A 140 14.88 10.47 1.43
N ARG A 141 15.11 10.06 2.69
CA ARG A 141 14.01 9.66 3.56
C ARG A 141 13.04 10.82 3.86
N GLY A 142 11.80 10.64 3.42
CA GLY A 142 10.74 11.63 3.62
C GLY A 142 10.90 12.89 2.76
N SER A 143 11.73 12.83 1.71
CA SER A 143 12.05 13.96 0.83
C SER A 143 10.95 14.29 -0.18
N LEU A 144 9.85 13.54 -0.22
CA LEU A 144 8.74 13.91 -1.10
C LEU A 144 8.30 15.35 -0.82
N ALA A 145 8.41 16.19 -1.86
CA ALA A 145 7.86 17.54 -1.82
C ALA A 145 6.39 17.49 -1.38
N ALA A 146 5.97 18.47 -0.58
CA ALA A 146 4.54 18.61 -0.28
C ALA A 146 3.78 18.63 -1.61
N PRO A 147 2.66 17.89 -1.74
CA PRO A 147 1.87 17.96 -2.96
C PRO A 147 1.59 19.42 -3.26
N ILE A 148 1.82 19.83 -4.52
CA ILE A 148 1.33 21.11 -5.03
C ILE A 148 -0.10 21.21 -4.51
N ALA A 149 -0.39 22.20 -3.66
CA ALA A 149 -1.55 22.31 -2.79
C ALA A 149 -2.72 21.54 -3.37
N ALA A 150 -3.18 20.50 -2.68
CA ALA A 150 -4.33 19.76 -3.12
C ALA A 150 -5.40 20.81 -3.40
N GLN A 151 -5.76 20.97 -4.67
CA GLN A 151 -6.87 21.81 -5.01
C GLN A 151 -8.00 21.36 -4.10
N ALA A 152 -8.43 22.24 -3.21
CA ALA A 152 -9.55 22.03 -2.33
C ALA A 152 -10.76 21.73 -3.24
N GLY A 153 -11.08 20.45 -3.46
CA GLY A 153 -12.04 20.07 -4.47
C GLY A 153 -12.19 18.58 -4.71
N HIS A 154 -11.79 17.72 -3.76
CA HIS A 154 -12.40 16.39 -3.67
C HIS A 154 -13.54 16.43 -2.63
N ALA A 155 -14.42 17.45 -2.79
CA ALA A 155 -15.80 17.30 -2.38
C ALA A 155 -16.35 16.09 -3.16
N THR A 156 -16.64 15.02 -2.44
CA THR A 156 -17.65 14.00 -2.72
C THR A 156 -18.41 14.19 -4.05
N ALA A 157 -17.78 13.83 -5.16
CA ALA A 157 -18.54 13.45 -6.34
C ALA A 157 -19.01 12.00 -6.12
N GLN A 158 -19.94 11.80 -5.21
CA GLN A 158 -20.92 10.74 -5.33
C GLN A 158 -21.76 11.12 -6.55
N ALA A 159 -21.26 10.79 -7.75
CA ALA A 159 -22.07 10.75 -8.92
C ALA A 159 -23.20 9.76 -8.64
N ALA A 160 -24.39 10.28 -8.38
CA ALA A 160 -25.61 9.50 -8.32
C ALA A 160 -25.69 8.74 -9.64
N CYS A 161 -25.53 7.43 -9.58
CA CYS A 161 -25.79 6.55 -10.70
C CYS A 161 -27.25 6.80 -11.12
N PRO A 162 -27.54 7.27 -12.34
CA PRO A 162 -28.93 7.45 -12.74
C PRO A 162 -29.62 6.09 -12.71
N ALA A 163 -30.73 6.02 -11.99
CA ALA A 163 -31.55 4.82 -11.92
C ALA A 163 -31.94 4.38 -13.36
N PRO A 164 -31.92 3.08 -13.66
CA PRO A 164 -32.34 2.60 -14.97
C PRO A 164 -33.80 3.00 -15.19
N GLN A 165 -34.05 3.75 -16.27
CA GLN A 165 -35.39 4.08 -16.71
C GLN A 165 -36.08 2.76 -17.09
N ARG A 166 -37.09 2.36 -16.31
CA ARG A 166 -37.97 1.28 -16.66
C ARG A 166 -38.72 1.71 -17.91
N GLY A 167 -38.42 1.06 -19.04
CA GLY A 167 -39.19 1.25 -20.28
C GLY A 167 -40.67 0.92 -20.00
N ALA A 168 -41.52 1.83 -20.34
CA ALA A 168 -42.95 1.61 -20.37
C ALA A 168 -43.23 0.59 -21.50
N GLU A 169 -43.45 -0.68 -21.14
CA GLU A 169 -44.01 -1.62 -22.05
C GLU A 169 -45.47 -1.23 -22.33
N GLY A 170 -45.67 -0.78 -23.57
CA GLY A 170 -46.98 -0.44 -24.09
C GLY A 170 -47.88 -1.68 -24.13
N ALA A 171 -49.05 -1.53 -23.56
CA ALA A 171 -50.19 -2.41 -23.78
C ALA A 171 -50.55 -2.39 -25.28
N ALA A 172 -50.42 -3.55 -25.92
CA ALA A 172 -51.09 -3.80 -27.21
C ALA A 172 -51.96 -5.03 -27.06
N SER A 173 -53.24 -4.80 -27.12
CA SER A 173 -54.36 -5.74 -27.25
C SER A 173 -54.26 -6.57 -28.52
N ARG A 174 -54.44 -7.84 -28.46
CA ARG A 174 -55.41 -8.73 -29.15
C ARG A 174 -55.02 -10.18 -28.99
#